data_d951db7f9f048f569deccb3fc9593373
#
_entry.id   d951db7f9f048f569deccb3fc9593373
#
_cell.length_a   1.000
_cell.length_b   1.000
_cell.length_c   1.000
_cell.angle_alpha   90.00
_cell.angle_beta   90.00
_cell.angle_gamma   90.00
#
_symmetry.space_group_name_H-M   'P 1'
#
loop_
_entity.id
_entity.type
_entity.pdbx_description
1 polymer ?
#
loop_
_entity_poly.entity_id
_entity_poly.type
_entity_poly.pdbx_seq_one_letter_code
_entity_poly.pdbx_strand_id
1 'polypeptide(L)'
;MDRCELLLDLLLEYTNLAEINDDIHNVPDLTGYDNSELNCLDCIGRMKDPNVTSIAEAMNMTKGAISKIIRKLSDKGTLVDYQLDGNRQKVYYTLSVKGKTLFAAHEARHN
;
A
#
# COMPACT_ATOMS: atom_id res chain seq x y z
N MET A 1 -15.20 -4.07 13.72
CA MET A 1 -14.82 -3.03 12.74
C MET A 1 -14.54 -1.74 13.48
N ASP A 2 -13.40 -1.13 13.25
CA ASP A 2 -13.14 0.13 13.93
C ASP A 2 -13.86 1.29 13.22
N ARG A 3 -13.85 2.46 13.86
CA ARG A 3 -14.61 3.61 13.34
C ARG A 3 -14.06 4.13 12.03
N CYS A 4 -12.75 4.00 11.82
CA CYS A 4 -12.13 4.45 10.58
C CYS A 4 -12.54 3.58 9.41
N GLU A 5 -12.61 2.27 9.63
CA GLU A 5 -13.07 1.35 8.59
C GLU A 5 -14.53 1.58 8.23
N LEU A 6 -15.35 1.83 9.24
CA LEU A 6 -16.77 2.11 9.01
C LEU A 6 -16.95 3.39 8.21
N LEU A 7 -16.24 4.44 8.55
CA LEU A 7 -16.30 5.69 7.82
C LEU A 7 -15.82 5.51 6.38
N LEU A 8 -14.77 4.76 6.18
CA LEU A 8 -14.25 4.49 4.85
C LEU A 8 -15.27 3.72 4.01
N ASP A 9 -15.91 2.72 4.59
CA ASP A 9 -16.93 1.93 3.90
C ASP A 9 -18.10 2.81 3.48
N LEU A 10 -18.55 3.69 4.38
CA LEU A 10 -19.64 4.61 4.08
C LEU A 10 -19.28 5.56 2.96
N LEU A 11 -18.06 6.08 2.96
CA LEU A 11 -17.57 6.94 1.90
C LEU A 11 -17.50 6.22 0.57
N LEU A 12 -17.02 4.97 0.58
CA LEU A 12 -16.95 4.16 -0.63
C LEU A 12 -18.34 3.86 -1.19
N GLU A 13 -19.29 3.52 -0.33
CA GLU A 13 -20.66 3.28 -0.77
C GLU A 13 -21.28 4.52 -1.36
N TYR A 14 -21.09 5.66 -0.70
CA TYR A 14 -21.61 6.93 -1.19
C TYR A 14 -21.00 7.27 -2.55
N THR A 15 -19.69 7.10 -2.69
CA THR A 15 -18.98 7.36 -3.93
C THR A 15 -19.48 6.45 -5.04
N ASN A 16 -19.68 5.18 -4.74
CA ASN A 16 -20.17 4.21 -5.72
C ASN A 16 -21.56 4.56 -6.22
N LEU A 17 -22.43 4.99 -5.31
CA LEU A 17 -23.78 5.39 -5.69
C LEU A 17 -23.78 6.64 -6.57
N ALA A 18 -22.84 7.55 -6.30
CA ALA A 18 -22.76 8.80 -7.05
C ALA A 18 -22.03 8.67 -8.37
N GLU A 19 -21.05 7.78 -8.45
CA GLU A 19 -20.11 7.72 -9.57
C GLU A 19 -19.89 6.30 -10.06
N ILE A 20 -20.95 5.54 -10.10
CA ILE A 20 -20.86 4.12 -10.50
C ILE A 20 -20.16 3.94 -11.83
N ASN A 21 -20.40 4.84 -12.76
CA ASN A 21 -19.78 4.75 -14.10
C ASN A 21 -18.29 5.06 -14.05
N ASP A 22 -17.91 5.94 -13.14
CA ASP A 22 -16.50 6.29 -12.96
C ASP A 22 -15.73 5.18 -12.28
N ASP A 23 -16.39 4.41 -11.42
CA ASP A 23 -15.76 3.27 -10.76
C ASP A 23 -15.27 2.22 -11.74
N ILE A 24 -16.00 2.04 -12.83
CA ILE A 24 -15.59 1.11 -13.88
C ILE A 24 -14.30 1.58 -14.53
N HIS A 25 -14.14 2.89 -14.65
CA HIS A 25 -12.95 3.49 -15.24
C HIS A 25 -11.82 3.69 -14.25
N ASN A 26 -12.13 3.65 -12.95
CA ASN A 26 -11.16 3.88 -11.89
C ASN A 26 -10.72 2.61 -11.18
N VAL A 27 -10.95 1.45 -11.79
CA VAL A 27 -10.43 0.20 -11.27
C VAL A 27 -8.90 0.32 -11.21
N PRO A 28 -8.28 -0.01 -10.07
CA PRO A 28 -6.84 0.12 -9.96
C PRO A 28 -6.13 -0.67 -11.05
N ASP A 29 -5.23 0.02 -11.74
CA ASP A 29 -4.46 -0.59 -12.79
C ASP A 29 -3.21 -1.22 -12.20
N LEU A 30 -3.19 -2.54 -12.10
CA LEU A 30 -2.07 -3.27 -11.57
C LEU A 30 -0.99 -3.55 -12.61
N THR A 31 -1.25 -3.23 -13.88
CA THR A 31 -0.30 -3.53 -14.96
C THR A 31 0.93 -2.64 -14.93
N GLY A 32 0.86 -1.50 -14.26
CA GLY A 32 2.00 -0.61 -14.09
C GLY A 32 2.96 -1.05 -12.98
N TYR A 33 2.74 -2.21 -12.38
CA TYR A 33 3.53 -2.70 -11.26
C TYR A 33 4.01 -4.13 -11.55
N ASP A 34 5.28 -4.40 -11.25
CA ASP A 34 5.78 -5.77 -11.39
C ASP A 34 5.45 -6.59 -10.13
N ASN A 35 5.72 -7.89 -10.18
CA ASN A 35 5.41 -8.78 -9.07
C ASN A 35 6.14 -8.39 -7.78
N SER A 36 7.39 -7.94 -7.90
CA SER A 36 8.16 -7.52 -6.73
C SER A 36 7.54 -6.30 -6.06
N GLU A 37 7.06 -5.35 -6.87
CA GLU A 37 6.40 -4.16 -6.35
C GLU A 37 5.09 -4.53 -5.64
N LEU A 38 4.27 -5.38 -6.25
CA LEU A 38 3.01 -5.80 -5.66
C LEU A 38 3.22 -6.62 -4.39
N ASN A 39 4.21 -7.50 -4.38
CA ASN A 39 4.54 -8.29 -3.19
C ASN A 39 5.05 -7.41 -2.07
N CYS A 40 5.86 -6.40 -2.38
CA CYS A 40 6.35 -5.46 -1.39
C CYS A 40 5.22 -4.61 -0.82
N LEU A 41 4.33 -4.15 -1.68
CA LEU A 41 3.15 -3.39 -1.26
C LEU A 41 2.29 -4.23 -0.31
N ASP A 42 2.06 -5.48 -0.65
CA ASP A 42 1.30 -6.42 0.17
C ASP A 42 1.98 -6.62 1.54
N CYS A 43 3.29 -6.80 1.53
CA CYS A 43 4.08 -6.96 2.74
C CYS A 43 3.94 -5.74 3.66
N ILE A 44 4.05 -4.53 3.10
CA ILE A 44 3.92 -3.29 3.86
C ILE A 44 2.52 -3.16 4.43
N GLY A 45 1.50 -3.52 3.65
CA GLY A 45 0.11 -3.43 4.10
C GLY A 45 -0.22 -4.37 5.25
N ARG A 46 0.53 -5.47 5.38
CA ARG A 46 0.29 -6.46 6.43
C ARG A 46 1.14 -6.27 7.68
N MET A 47 2.20 -5.49 7.60
CA MET A 47 3.15 -5.33 8.71
C MET A 47 2.83 -4.11 9.55
N LYS A 48 3.20 -4.19 10.83
CA LYS A 48 3.16 -3.05 11.72
C LYS A 48 4.52 -2.36 11.67
N ASP A 49 4.51 -1.06 11.41
CA ASP A 49 5.72 -0.24 11.36
C ASP A 49 6.83 -0.89 10.50
N PRO A 50 6.54 -1.19 9.21
CA PRO A 50 7.56 -1.80 8.37
C PRO A 50 8.65 -0.81 7.99
N ASN A 51 9.89 -1.28 7.99
CA ASN A 51 11.05 -0.53 7.51
C ASN A 51 11.82 -1.38 6.51
N VAL A 52 12.84 -0.82 5.89
CA VAL A 52 13.62 -1.54 4.87
C VAL A 52 14.13 -2.86 5.40
N THR A 53 14.66 -2.87 6.62
CA THR A 53 15.23 -4.07 7.21
C THR A 53 14.17 -5.16 7.41
N SER A 54 13.04 -4.80 8.03
CA SER A 54 11.99 -5.78 8.30
C SER A 54 11.33 -6.29 7.02
N ILE A 55 11.16 -5.41 6.04
CA ILE A 55 10.60 -5.81 4.75
C ILE A 55 11.56 -6.76 4.03
N ALA A 56 12.86 -6.44 4.04
CA ALA A 56 13.86 -7.28 3.41
C ALA A 56 13.88 -8.68 4.03
N GLU A 57 13.79 -8.75 5.34
CA GLU A 57 13.71 -10.03 6.04
C GLU A 57 12.46 -10.81 5.65
N ALA A 58 11.30 -10.13 5.66
CA ALA A 58 10.02 -10.77 5.35
C ALA A 58 9.97 -11.28 3.91
N MET A 59 10.60 -10.57 2.98
CA MET A 59 10.59 -10.93 1.57
C MET A 59 11.81 -11.76 1.16
N ASN A 60 12.72 -11.99 2.09
CA ASN A 60 13.97 -12.73 1.82
C ASN A 60 14.76 -12.08 0.67
N MET A 61 14.91 -10.78 0.75
CA MET A 61 15.61 -9.97 -0.24
C MET A 61 16.65 -9.08 0.43
N THR A 62 17.55 -8.51 -0.35
CA THR A 62 18.54 -7.59 0.19
C THR A 62 17.88 -6.23 0.48
N LYS A 63 18.49 -5.49 1.41
CA LYS A 63 18.03 -4.13 1.72
C LYS A 63 18.13 -3.22 0.50
N GLY A 64 19.18 -3.40 -0.31
CA GLY A 64 19.33 -2.61 -1.53
C GLY A 64 18.23 -2.83 -2.53
N ALA A 65 17.83 -4.10 -2.71
CA ALA A 65 16.71 -4.44 -3.60
C ALA A 65 15.41 -3.85 -3.08
N ILE A 66 15.16 -3.96 -1.79
CA ILE A 66 13.94 -3.40 -1.18
C ILE A 66 13.93 -1.88 -1.30
N SER A 67 15.07 -1.22 -1.08
CA SER A 67 15.15 0.24 -1.22
C SER A 67 14.76 0.70 -2.61
N LYS A 68 15.18 -0.04 -3.64
CA LYS A 68 14.81 0.28 -5.02
C LYS A 68 13.32 0.13 -5.26
N ILE A 69 12.75 -0.95 -4.74
CA ILE A 69 11.31 -1.20 -4.88
C ILE A 69 10.52 -0.12 -4.16
N ILE A 70 10.92 0.23 -2.95
CA ILE A 70 10.24 1.27 -2.16
C ILE A 70 10.30 2.61 -2.90
N ARG A 71 11.43 2.93 -3.51
CA ARG A 71 11.54 4.17 -4.29
C ARG A 71 10.55 4.19 -5.44
N LYS A 72 10.45 3.08 -6.17
CA LYS A 72 9.49 2.98 -7.27
C LYS A 72 8.06 3.14 -6.78
N LEU A 73 7.71 2.48 -5.68
CA LEU A 73 6.38 2.58 -5.10
C LEU A 73 6.08 3.98 -4.59
N SER A 74 7.07 4.63 -3.97
CA SER A 74 6.93 6.01 -3.51
C SER A 74 6.74 6.97 -4.67
N ASP A 75 7.49 6.78 -5.75
CA ASP A 75 7.37 7.61 -6.94
C ASP A 75 6.00 7.47 -7.58
N LYS A 76 5.37 6.31 -7.45
CA LYS A 76 4.02 6.06 -7.95
C LYS A 76 2.93 6.53 -6.98
N GLY A 77 3.32 7.09 -5.84
CA GLY A 77 2.37 7.66 -4.87
C GLY A 77 1.65 6.64 -4.00
N THR A 78 2.21 5.44 -3.85
CA THR A 78 1.54 4.36 -3.12
C THR A 78 1.98 4.25 -1.66
N LEU A 79 3.06 4.92 -1.28
CA LEU A 79 3.61 4.84 0.07
C LEU A 79 3.72 6.22 0.70
N VAL A 80 3.59 6.24 2.01
CA VAL A 80 3.90 7.40 2.85
C VAL A 80 4.95 6.96 3.85
N ASP A 81 6.00 7.75 4.00
CA ASP A 81 7.02 7.47 5.00
C ASP A 81 6.73 8.24 6.29
N TYR A 82 7.16 7.67 7.41
CA TYR A 82 6.98 8.31 8.70
C TYR A 82 8.08 7.87 9.65
N GLN A 83 8.22 8.61 10.74
CA GLN A 83 9.18 8.30 11.80
C GLN A 83 8.41 8.16 13.10
N LEU A 84 8.90 7.27 13.96
CA LEU A 84 8.32 7.12 15.29
C LEU A 84 9.00 8.09 16.24
N ASP A 85 8.26 8.51 17.26
CA ASP A 85 8.79 9.45 18.26
C ASP A 85 10.08 8.93 18.88
N GLY A 86 11.06 9.83 18.95
CA GLY A 86 12.34 9.50 19.55
C GLY A 86 13.31 8.75 18.66
N ASN A 87 12.93 8.44 17.42
CA ASN A 87 13.81 7.70 16.54
C ASN A 87 13.81 8.31 15.14
N ARG A 88 14.70 9.29 14.93
CA ARG A 88 14.81 9.99 13.66
C ARG A 88 15.66 9.23 12.63
N GLN A 89 16.35 8.17 13.06
CA GLN A 89 17.24 7.43 12.19
C GLN A 89 16.52 6.34 11.39
N LYS A 90 15.35 5.93 11.86
CA LYS A 90 14.57 4.89 11.19
C LYS A 90 13.39 5.49 10.47
N VAL A 91 13.22 5.07 9.22
CA VAL A 91 12.09 5.47 8.41
C VAL A 91 11.17 4.26 8.23
N TYR A 92 9.91 4.47 8.51
CA TYR A 92 8.88 3.46 8.38
C TYR A 92 7.95 3.84 7.22
N TYR A 93 7.22 2.88 6.71
CA TYR A 93 6.37 3.09 5.55
C TYR A 93 4.96 2.61 5.84
N THR A 94 3.99 3.28 5.25
CA THR A 94 2.61 2.82 5.26
C THR A 94 2.01 3.09 3.89
N LEU A 95 0.89 2.47 3.60
CA LEU A 95 0.24 2.65 2.32
C LEU A 95 -0.48 3.99 2.30
N SER A 96 -0.34 4.71 1.19
CA SER A 96 -1.17 5.87 0.91
C SER A 96 -2.58 5.39 0.57
N VAL A 97 -3.51 6.33 0.34
CA VAL A 97 -4.86 5.95 -0.11
C VAL A 97 -4.78 5.13 -1.40
N LYS A 98 -3.95 5.59 -2.34
CA LYS A 98 -3.74 4.84 -3.58
C LYS A 98 -3.16 3.45 -3.32
N GLY A 99 -2.19 3.37 -2.41
CA GLY A 99 -1.57 2.09 -2.04
C GLY A 99 -2.56 1.13 -1.41
N LYS A 100 -3.46 1.63 -0.55
CA LYS A 100 -4.50 0.81 0.07
C LYS A 100 -5.47 0.27 -0.97
N THR A 101 -5.81 1.07 -1.95
CA THR A 101 -6.69 0.64 -3.04
C THR A 101 -6.04 -0.48 -3.84
N LEU A 102 -4.76 -0.33 -4.16
CA LEU A 102 -4.01 -1.36 -4.88
C LEU A 102 -3.86 -2.63 -4.05
N PHE A 103 -3.60 -2.49 -2.76
CA PHE A 103 -3.50 -3.61 -1.84
C PHE A 103 -4.79 -4.42 -1.81
N ALA A 104 -5.93 -3.74 -1.69
CA ALA A 104 -7.23 -4.39 -1.67
C ALA A 104 -7.51 -5.11 -2.99
N ALA A 105 -7.17 -4.49 -4.11
CA ALA A 105 -7.36 -5.08 -5.43
C ALA A 105 -6.48 -6.32 -5.63
N HIS A 106 -5.23 -6.25 -5.16
CA HIS A 106 -4.30 -7.36 -5.26
C HIS A 106 -4.75 -8.54 -4.37
N GLU A 107 -5.22 -8.23 -3.16
CA GLU A 107 -5.79 -9.23 -2.26
C GLU A 107 -6.99 -9.93 -2.89
N ALA A 108 -7.88 -9.18 -3.50
CA ALA A 108 -9.08 -9.73 -4.12
C ALA A 108 -8.74 -10.69 -5.25
N ARG A 109 -7.64 -10.45 -5.96
CA ARG A 109 -7.20 -11.32 -7.04
C ARG A 109 -6.63 -12.65 -6.56
N HIS A 110 -6.11 -12.67 -5.34
CA HIS A 110 -5.55 -13.88 -4.75
C HIS A 110 -6.60 -14.77 -4.09
N ASN A 111 -7.77 -14.25 -3.87
CA ASN A 111 -8.85 -15.03 -3.25
C ASN A 111 -9.79 -15.62 -4.32
#